data_9206524f5cf660583eb4bdebc634843e
#
_entry.id   9206524f5cf660583eb4bdebc634843e
#
_cell.length_a   1.000
_cell.length_b   1.000
_cell.length_c   1.000
_cell.angle_alpha   90.00
_cell.angle_beta   90.00
_cell.angle_gamma   90.00
#
_symmetry.space_group_name_H-M   'P 1'
#
loop_
_entity.id
_entity.type
_entity.pdbx_description
1 polymer ?
#
loop_
_entity_poly.entity_id
_entity_poly.type
_entity_poly.pdbx_seq_one_letter_code
_entity_poly.pdbx_strand_id
1 'polypeptide(L)'
;KPEQPVIRVSYNDAMEFCRKLSEKTGLKITLPTEAQWEWACRAGSDQDFWYGDMHADFGKKDNLADKTTLLFAVYGVDPQPMAKTNPWYKYYTFLPKEESVDDGNLVQVGAKAYEANPFGLYSMHGNVAEWTRSDYVSYPYNEKTKETSEYKVARGGSYIDRPKYAASHTRKAYYPYQRVFNVGFRMI
;
A
#
# COMPACT_ATOMS: atom_id res chain seq x y z
N LYS A 1 -12.65 12.46 3.61
CA LYS A 1 -13.91 12.05 4.24
C LYS A 1 -13.59 11.20 5.47
N PRO A 2 -14.47 11.10 6.47
CA PRO A 2 -14.17 10.39 7.73
C PRO A 2 -13.79 8.91 7.56
N GLU A 3 -14.32 8.22 6.55
CA GLU A 3 -14.05 6.82 6.28
C GLU A 3 -12.75 6.58 5.49
N GLN A 4 -12.16 7.63 4.93
CA GLN A 4 -10.93 7.51 4.16
C GLN A 4 -9.71 7.40 5.07
N PRO A 5 -8.69 6.59 4.71
CA PRO A 5 -7.47 6.53 5.48
C PRO A 5 -6.77 7.89 5.48
N VAL A 6 -6.09 8.18 6.57
CA VAL A 6 -5.19 9.33 6.64
C VAL A 6 -3.98 9.10 5.72
N ILE A 7 -3.57 10.14 5.01
CA ILE A 7 -2.38 10.16 4.16
C ILE A 7 -1.52 11.39 4.46
N ARG A 8 -0.35 11.46 3.84
CA ARG A 8 0.62 12.56 4.05
C ARG A 8 1.07 12.67 5.50
N VAL A 9 1.17 11.54 6.18
CA VAL A 9 1.72 11.41 7.52
C VAL A 9 3.08 10.74 7.44
N SER A 10 4.03 11.19 8.23
CA SER A 10 5.32 10.54 8.35
C SER A 10 5.25 9.34 9.30
N TYR A 11 6.25 8.48 9.27
CA TYR A 11 6.41 7.43 10.28
C TYR A 11 6.41 8.02 11.70
N ASN A 12 7.12 9.13 11.89
CA ASN A 12 7.19 9.80 13.20
C ASN A 12 5.81 10.29 13.66
N ASP A 13 5.00 10.88 12.75
CA ASP A 13 3.62 11.30 13.05
C ASP A 13 2.77 10.10 13.46
N ALA A 14 2.87 8.97 12.73
CA ALA A 14 2.10 7.76 13.01
C ALA A 14 2.47 7.13 14.37
N MET A 15 3.76 7.07 14.69
CA MET A 15 4.22 6.57 16.00
C MET A 15 3.79 7.47 17.15
N GLU A 16 3.84 8.79 16.97
CA GLU A 16 3.39 9.74 17.98
C GLU A 16 1.86 9.64 18.19
N PHE A 17 1.10 9.42 17.11
CA PHE A 17 -0.32 9.15 17.24
C PHE A 17 -0.59 7.88 18.05
N CYS A 18 0.12 6.77 17.75
CA CYS A 18 0.01 5.52 18.51
C CYS A 18 0.35 5.72 19.99
N ARG A 19 1.41 6.47 20.30
CA ARG A 19 1.82 6.80 21.67
C ARG A 19 0.70 7.53 22.43
N LYS A 20 0.18 8.61 21.87
CA LYS A 20 -0.91 9.41 22.47
C LYS A 20 -2.19 8.59 22.64
N LEU A 21 -2.52 7.75 21.67
CA LEU A 21 -3.69 6.90 21.78
C LEU A 21 -3.52 5.84 22.87
N SER A 22 -2.31 5.26 22.99
CA SER A 22 -1.99 4.34 24.10
C SER A 22 -2.16 4.98 25.46
N GLU A 23 -1.66 6.19 25.64
CA GLU A 23 -1.81 6.96 26.89
C GLU A 23 -3.28 7.24 27.21
N LYS A 24 -4.08 7.60 26.19
CA LYS A 24 -5.49 7.91 26.35
C LYS A 24 -6.34 6.69 26.69
N THR A 25 -6.00 5.54 26.13
CA THR A 25 -6.84 4.32 26.25
C THR A 25 -6.34 3.32 27.29
N GLY A 26 -5.09 3.44 27.74
CA GLY A 26 -4.42 2.44 28.57
C GLY A 26 -4.02 1.16 27.82
N LEU A 27 -4.26 1.10 26.50
CA LEU A 27 -3.90 -0.04 25.66
C LEU A 27 -2.51 0.17 25.05
N LYS A 28 -1.81 -0.92 24.76
CA LYS A 28 -0.55 -0.87 24.03
C LYS A 28 -0.84 -0.84 22.53
N ILE A 29 -0.84 0.34 21.94
CA ILE A 29 -1.12 0.57 20.52
C ILE A 29 0.17 0.97 19.80
N THR A 30 0.45 0.33 18.65
CA THR A 30 1.65 0.61 17.85
C THR A 30 1.41 0.26 16.37
N LEU A 31 2.37 0.56 15.52
CA LEU A 31 2.39 0.04 14.16
C LEU A 31 2.77 -1.45 14.17
N PRO A 32 2.32 -2.25 13.20
CA PRO A 32 2.80 -3.61 13.02
C PRO A 32 4.29 -3.62 12.64
N THR A 33 4.98 -4.70 12.96
CA THR A 33 6.24 -5.01 12.25
C THR A 33 5.94 -5.36 10.80
N GLU A 34 6.94 -5.31 9.93
CA GLU A 34 6.79 -5.73 8.53
C GLU A 34 6.31 -7.19 8.44
N ALA A 35 6.87 -8.08 9.25
CA ALA A 35 6.46 -9.49 9.28
C ALA A 35 5.01 -9.68 9.74
N GLN A 36 4.57 -8.94 10.77
CA GLN A 36 3.17 -8.96 11.21
C GLN A 36 2.24 -8.45 10.11
N TRP A 37 2.64 -7.37 9.44
CA TRP A 37 1.87 -6.79 8.35
C TRP A 37 1.72 -7.78 7.19
N GLU A 38 2.82 -8.40 6.75
CA GLU A 38 2.80 -9.37 5.64
C GLU A 38 2.00 -10.63 5.98
N TRP A 39 2.15 -11.16 7.18
CA TRP A 39 1.36 -12.29 7.65
C TRP A 39 -0.15 -11.97 7.62
N ALA A 40 -0.53 -10.81 8.11
CA ALA A 40 -1.91 -10.33 8.11
C ALA A 40 -2.44 -10.08 6.69
N CYS A 41 -1.59 -9.56 5.79
CA CYS A 41 -1.90 -9.32 4.38
C CYS A 41 -2.17 -10.62 3.64
N ARG A 42 -1.30 -11.61 3.78
CA ARG A 42 -1.42 -12.92 3.13
C ARG A 42 -2.62 -13.72 3.60
N ALA A 43 -2.98 -13.61 4.85
CA ALA A 43 -4.12 -14.33 5.45
C ALA A 43 -4.14 -15.83 5.09
N GLY A 44 -2.97 -16.48 5.08
CA GLY A 44 -2.78 -17.89 4.74
C GLY A 44 -2.46 -18.17 3.27
N SER A 45 -2.49 -17.17 2.39
CA SER A 45 -2.11 -17.33 0.97
C SER A 45 -0.58 -17.32 0.80
N ASP A 46 -0.07 -18.17 -0.07
CA ASP A 46 1.32 -18.18 -0.55
C ASP A 46 1.49 -17.42 -1.88
N GLN A 47 0.37 -16.94 -2.45
CA GLN A 47 0.34 -16.20 -3.71
C GLN A 47 0.81 -14.75 -3.55
N ASP A 48 0.86 -14.00 -4.67
CA ASP A 48 1.21 -12.58 -4.68
C ASP A 48 0.23 -11.73 -3.87
N PHE A 49 -1.06 -12.09 -3.93
CA PHE A 49 -2.16 -11.47 -3.19
C PHE A 49 -2.90 -12.51 -2.35
N TRP A 50 -3.67 -12.06 -1.37
CA TRP A 50 -4.51 -12.98 -0.61
C TRP A 50 -5.60 -13.65 -1.47
N TYR A 51 -5.94 -13.06 -2.62
CA TYR A 51 -6.97 -13.52 -3.56
C TYR A 51 -6.41 -14.18 -4.83
N GLY A 52 -5.10 -14.35 -4.98
CA GLY A 52 -4.49 -15.04 -6.11
C GLY A 52 -3.12 -14.51 -6.51
N ASP A 53 -2.72 -14.88 -7.72
CA ASP A 53 -1.45 -14.49 -8.32
C ASP A 53 -1.51 -13.09 -8.97
N MET A 54 -0.42 -12.71 -9.64
CA MET A 54 -0.28 -11.40 -10.31
C MET A 54 -1.33 -11.14 -11.40
N HIS A 55 -2.05 -12.16 -11.86
CA HIS A 55 -3.09 -12.05 -12.88
C HIS A 55 -4.51 -12.10 -12.31
N ALA A 56 -4.64 -12.18 -10.98
CA ALA A 56 -5.94 -12.20 -10.32
C ALA A 56 -6.71 -10.90 -10.55
N ASP A 57 -8.05 -11.03 -10.59
CA ASP A 57 -8.95 -9.89 -10.70
C ASP A 57 -9.03 -9.15 -9.35
N PHE A 58 -8.60 -7.91 -9.32
CA PHE A 58 -8.61 -7.07 -8.12
C PHE A 58 -9.82 -6.12 -8.02
N GLY A 59 -10.69 -6.08 -9.04
CA GLY A 59 -11.73 -5.05 -9.17
C GLY A 59 -12.71 -4.93 -8.00
N LYS A 60 -12.92 -6.02 -7.22
CA LYS A 60 -13.72 -5.98 -5.98
C LYS A 60 -12.87 -6.17 -4.72
N LYS A 61 -11.59 -6.32 -4.88
CA LYS A 61 -10.67 -6.70 -3.80
C LYS A 61 -9.89 -5.53 -3.26
N ASP A 62 -9.39 -4.68 -4.16
CA ASP A 62 -8.47 -3.61 -3.79
C ASP A 62 -8.53 -2.42 -4.76
N ASN A 63 -8.20 -1.23 -4.24
CA ASN A 63 -8.06 0.00 -5.01
C ASN A 63 -6.62 0.12 -5.52
N LEU A 64 -6.40 -0.27 -6.75
CA LEU A 64 -5.11 -0.24 -7.44
C LEU A 64 -5.21 0.56 -8.74
N ALA A 65 -4.07 0.85 -9.35
CA ALA A 65 -4.04 1.47 -10.68
C ALA A 65 -4.72 0.57 -11.71
N ASP A 66 -5.79 1.06 -12.29
CA ASP A 66 -6.66 0.38 -13.22
C ASP A 66 -6.89 1.23 -14.49
N LYS A 67 -7.91 0.92 -15.28
CA LYS A 67 -8.28 1.65 -16.49
C LYS A 67 -8.60 3.12 -16.22
N THR A 68 -9.20 3.44 -15.07
CA THR A 68 -9.44 4.83 -14.65
C THR A 68 -8.12 5.60 -14.53
N THR A 69 -7.09 4.97 -13.92
CA THR A 69 -5.75 5.54 -13.79
C THR A 69 -5.05 5.70 -15.15
N LEU A 70 -5.30 4.79 -16.11
CA LEU A 70 -4.78 4.89 -17.48
C LEU A 70 -5.26 6.14 -18.22
N LEU A 71 -6.50 6.58 -17.97
CA LEU A 71 -7.06 7.78 -18.60
C LEU A 71 -6.36 9.05 -18.12
N PHE A 72 -5.74 8.98 -16.96
CA PHE A 72 -4.96 10.05 -16.38
C PHE A 72 -3.50 9.60 -16.36
N ALA A 73 -2.74 9.92 -17.40
CA ALA A 73 -1.31 9.65 -17.40
C ALA A 73 -0.68 10.29 -16.16
N VAL A 74 -0.46 9.48 -15.14
CA VAL A 74 0.05 9.96 -13.86
C VAL A 74 1.55 10.24 -13.98
N TYR A 75 1.85 11.35 -14.62
CA TYR A 75 3.13 12.00 -14.53
C TYR A 75 2.98 13.21 -13.63
N GLY A 76 3.28 13.04 -12.38
CA GLY A 76 3.33 14.15 -11.44
C GLY A 76 1.98 14.86 -11.31
N VAL A 77 1.77 15.94 -12.02
CA VAL A 77 0.64 16.87 -11.84
C VAL A 77 -0.24 17.04 -13.08
N ASP A 78 0.08 16.39 -14.20
CA ASP A 78 -0.69 16.56 -15.43
C ASP A 78 -1.64 15.36 -15.65
N PRO A 79 -2.97 15.55 -15.49
CA PRO A 79 -3.97 14.50 -15.65
C PRO A 79 -4.33 14.21 -17.12
N GLN A 80 -3.48 14.52 -18.09
CA GLN A 80 -3.77 14.25 -19.49
C GLN A 80 -3.61 12.76 -19.80
N PRO A 81 -4.54 12.15 -20.53
CA PRO A 81 -4.41 10.78 -20.98
C PRO A 81 -3.18 10.64 -21.90
N MET A 82 -2.32 9.66 -21.62
CA MET A 82 -1.16 9.41 -22.44
C MET A 82 -1.59 8.83 -23.79
N ALA A 83 -1.30 9.53 -24.88
CA ALA A 83 -1.55 9.01 -26.23
C ALA A 83 -0.74 7.73 -26.47
N LYS A 84 -1.34 6.71 -27.09
CA LYS A 84 -0.66 5.45 -27.48
C LYS A 84 0.55 5.69 -28.39
N THR A 85 0.58 6.83 -29.09
CA THR A 85 1.69 7.29 -29.93
C THR A 85 2.86 7.85 -29.12
N ASN A 86 2.70 8.10 -27.82
CA ASN A 86 3.79 8.57 -26.97
C ASN A 86 4.86 7.48 -26.86
N PRO A 87 6.16 7.76 -27.12
CA PRO A 87 7.23 6.76 -27.01
C PRO A 87 7.34 6.10 -25.63
N TRP A 88 6.91 6.80 -24.60
CA TRP A 88 6.91 6.31 -23.21
C TRP A 88 5.73 5.41 -22.87
N TYR A 89 4.68 5.38 -23.71
CA TYR A 89 3.47 4.57 -23.47
C TYR A 89 3.81 3.10 -23.20
N LYS A 90 4.78 2.52 -23.94
CA LYS A 90 5.22 1.13 -23.76
C LYS A 90 5.75 0.79 -22.36
N TYR A 91 6.24 1.77 -21.61
CA TYR A 91 6.74 1.58 -20.26
C TYR A 91 5.62 1.61 -19.22
N TYR A 92 4.43 2.03 -19.63
CA TYR A 92 3.22 2.16 -18.82
C TYR A 92 2.08 1.28 -19.32
N THR A 93 2.42 0.28 -20.18
CA THR A 93 1.44 -0.73 -20.58
C THR A 93 0.98 -1.51 -19.36
N PHE A 94 -0.32 -1.53 -19.18
CA PHE A 94 -0.98 -2.30 -18.13
C PHE A 94 -1.13 -3.76 -18.59
N LEU A 95 -1.22 -4.66 -17.64
CA LEU A 95 -1.65 -6.02 -17.94
C LEU A 95 -3.12 -6.01 -18.37
N PRO A 96 -3.58 -6.98 -19.19
CA PRO A 96 -4.98 -7.01 -19.62
C PRO A 96 -6.00 -6.97 -18.48
N LYS A 97 -5.65 -7.51 -17.32
CA LYS A 97 -6.52 -7.45 -16.13
C LYS A 97 -6.62 -6.05 -15.54
N GLU A 98 -5.52 -5.29 -15.52
CA GLU A 98 -5.54 -3.89 -15.09
C GLU A 98 -6.42 -3.05 -16.01
N GLU A 99 -6.40 -3.29 -17.32
CA GLU A 99 -7.25 -2.61 -18.30
C GLU A 99 -8.72 -3.03 -18.22
N SER A 100 -9.02 -4.19 -17.66
CA SER A 100 -10.40 -4.68 -17.51
C SER A 100 -11.11 -4.15 -16.27
N VAL A 101 -10.35 -3.68 -15.28
CA VAL A 101 -10.90 -3.05 -14.08
C VAL A 101 -11.10 -1.56 -14.33
N ASP A 102 -12.23 -1.03 -13.91
CA ASP A 102 -12.63 0.37 -14.05
C ASP A 102 -13.50 0.73 -12.86
N ASP A 103 -12.88 0.95 -11.71
CA ASP A 103 -13.60 1.23 -10.46
C ASP A 103 -13.94 2.71 -10.27
N GLY A 104 -13.43 3.58 -11.14
CA GLY A 104 -13.66 5.03 -11.09
C GLY A 104 -12.90 5.75 -9.98
N ASN A 105 -12.03 5.09 -9.24
CA ASN A 105 -11.36 5.65 -8.07
C ASN A 105 -9.94 6.13 -8.41
N LEU A 106 -9.75 7.43 -8.42
CA LEU A 106 -8.43 8.09 -8.62
C LEU A 106 -7.74 8.50 -7.31
N VAL A 107 -8.36 8.19 -6.17
CA VAL A 107 -7.89 8.56 -4.84
C VAL A 107 -8.24 7.46 -3.84
N GLN A 108 -7.68 7.54 -2.65
CA GLN A 108 -8.04 6.63 -1.56
C GLN A 108 -9.54 6.70 -1.25
N VAL A 109 -10.12 5.55 -1.01
CA VAL A 109 -11.54 5.38 -0.61
C VAL A 109 -11.65 4.85 0.81
N GLY A 110 -12.86 4.73 1.33
CA GLY A 110 -13.11 4.12 2.63
C GLY A 110 -12.59 2.68 2.66
N ALA A 111 -11.95 2.27 3.74
CA ALA A 111 -11.30 0.95 3.84
C ALA A 111 -12.25 -0.23 3.54
N LYS A 112 -13.55 -0.07 3.83
CA LYS A 112 -14.59 -1.10 3.57
C LYS A 112 -15.24 -1.00 2.20
N ALA A 113 -14.67 -0.24 1.25
CA ALA A 113 -15.19 -0.16 -0.11
C ALA A 113 -14.99 -1.47 -0.89
N TYR A 114 -14.06 -2.30 -0.46
CA TYR A 114 -13.68 -3.56 -1.07
C TYR A 114 -13.89 -4.74 -0.13
N GLU A 115 -13.66 -5.96 -0.62
CA GLU A 115 -13.80 -7.17 0.17
C GLU A 115 -12.68 -7.31 1.22
N ALA A 116 -13.01 -7.91 2.35
CA ALA A 116 -12.02 -8.26 3.38
C ALA A 116 -11.25 -9.53 2.99
N ASN A 117 -10.00 -9.61 3.42
CA ASN A 117 -9.24 -10.86 3.33
C ASN A 117 -9.80 -11.92 4.32
N PRO A 118 -9.33 -13.19 4.26
CA PRO A 118 -9.80 -14.25 5.18
C PRO A 118 -9.65 -13.96 6.68
N PHE A 119 -8.80 -13.02 7.06
CA PHE A 119 -8.68 -12.57 8.46
C PHE A 119 -9.61 -11.39 8.79
N GLY A 120 -10.50 -10.99 7.87
CA GLY A 120 -11.42 -9.86 8.08
C GLY A 120 -10.78 -8.49 7.92
N LEU A 121 -9.59 -8.40 7.32
CA LEU A 121 -8.87 -7.16 7.11
C LEU A 121 -9.13 -6.60 5.71
N TYR A 122 -9.38 -5.30 5.64
CA TYR A 122 -9.71 -4.58 4.41
C TYR A 122 -8.48 -3.86 3.85
N SER A 123 -8.45 -3.69 2.52
CA SER A 123 -7.48 -2.86 1.80
C SER A 123 -6.02 -3.15 2.21
N MET A 124 -5.67 -4.45 2.20
CA MET A 124 -4.30 -4.88 2.48
C MET A 124 -3.39 -4.67 1.26
N HIS A 125 -3.96 -4.62 0.07
CA HIS A 125 -3.28 -4.26 -1.16
C HIS A 125 -3.92 -2.99 -1.74
N GLY A 126 -3.14 -2.03 -2.17
CA GLY A 126 -3.66 -0.79 -2.74
C GLY A 126 -4.27 0.17 -1.71
N ASN A 127 -5.13 1.04 -2.17
CA ASN A 127 -5.73 2.14 -1.45
C ASN A 127 -4.68 3.14 -0.91
N VAL A 128 -3.99 2.83 0.19
CA VAL A 128 -2.82 3.59 0.65
C VAL A 128 -1.73 2.62 1.12
N ALA A 129 -0.49 2.93 0.83
CA ALA A 129 0.62 2.20 1.42
C ALA A 129 0.69 2.49 2.93
N GLU A 130 1.21 1.57 3.71
CA GLU A 130 1.12 1.63 5.15
C GLU A 130 2.47 1.53 5.82
N TRP A 131 2.76 2.48 6.72
CA TRP A 131 3.94 2.43 7.56
C TRP A 131 3.96 1.18 8.44
N THR A 132 5.11 0.54 8.50
CA THR A 132 5.44 -0.47 9.51
C THR A 132 6.51 0.07 10.45
N ARG A 133 6.68 -0.53 11.64
CA ARG A 133 7.73 -0.09 12.57
C ARG A 133 9.12 -0.66 12.24
N SER A 134 9.24 -1.51 11.20
CA SER A 134 10.50 -2.13 10.82
C SER A 134 11.42 -1.20 10.04
N ASP A 135 12.70 -1.34 10.25
CA ASP A 135 13.72 -0.74 9.41
C ASP A 135 13.82 -1.45 8.06
N TYR A 136 14.13 -0.70 7.01
CA TYR A 136 14.34 -1.27 5.69
C TYR A 136 15.74 -1.87 5.58
N VAL A 137 15.85 -3.14 5.88
CA VAL A 137 17.10 -3.92 5.76
C VAL A 137 16.96 -5.00 4.70
N SER A 138 18.09 -5.53 4.21
CA SER A 138 18.10 -6.56 3.15
C SER A 138 17.56 -7.90 3.65
N TYR A 139 16.93 -8.67 2.76
CA TYR A 139 16.61 -10.07 3.01
C TYR A 139 17.77 -11.01 2.59
N PRO A 140 17.93 -12.16 3.24
CA PRO A 140 17.25 -12.57 4.47
C PRO A 140 17.73 -11.74 5.68
N TYR A 141 16.84 -11.51 6.64
CA TYR A 141 17.23 -10.83 7.87
C TYR A 141 18.34 -11.60 8.58
N ASN A 142 19.41 -10.90 8.86
CA ASN A 142 20.47 -11.48 9.68
C ASN A 142 20.26 -11.06 11.15
N GLU A 143 19.63 -11.92 11.94
CA GLU A 143 19.36 -11.68 13.35
C GLU A 143 20.63 -11.38 14.17
N LYS A 144 21.80 -11.86 13.70
CA LYS A 144 23.08 -11.66 14.39
C LYS A 144 23.66 -10.27 14.18
N THR A 145 23.34 -9.59 13.08
CA THR A 145 23.96 -8.31 12.75
C THR A 145 23.18 -7.11 13.27
N LYS A 146 21.94 -7.26 13.75
CA LYS A 146 21.05 -6.15 14.16
C LYS A 146 21.17 -4.95 13.22
N GLU A 147 21.10 -5.23 11.91
CA GLU A 147 21.18 -4.18 10.91
C GLU A 147 20.10 -3.13 11.16
N THR A 148 20.52 -1.88 11.15
CA THR A 148 19.62 -0.73 11.21
C THR A 148 19.68 0.02 9.90
N SER A 149 18.62 0.74 9.57
CA SER A 149 18.55 1.53 8.37
C SER A 149 17.99 2.92 8.70
N GLU A 150 18.41 3.91 7.94
CA GLU A 150 17.80 5.25 8.01
C GLU A 150 16.37 5.25 7.45
N TYR A 151 15.98 4.19 6.75
CA TYR A 151 14.68 4.05 6.12
C TYR A 151 13.76 3.16 6.91
N LYS A 152 12.47 3.49 6.92
CA LYS A 152 11.37 2.65 7.40
C LYS A 152 10.65 2.00 6.23
N VAL A 153 10.04 0.85 6.51
CA VAL A 153 9.30 0.08 5.52
C VAL A 153 7.87 0.56 5.44
N ALA A 154 7.39 0.82 4.21
CA ALA A 154 5.98 0.92 3.88
C ALA A 154 5.57 -0.26 2.98
N ARG A 155 4.35 -0.75 3.16
CA ARG A 155 3.82 -1.97 2.53
C ARG A 155 2.47 -1.73 1.86
N GLY A 156 2.04 -2.68 1.02
CA GLY A 156 0.68 -2.76 0.46
C GLY A 156 0.45 -2.03 -0.86
N GLY A 157 1.29 -1.07 -1.21
CA GLY A 157 1.00 -0.22 -2.38
C GLY A 157 -0.18 0.73 -2.15
N SER A 158 -0.62 1.41 -3.18
CA SER A 158 -1.67 2.43 -3.10
C SER A 158 -2.51 2.48 -4.37
N TYR A 159 -3.55 3.30 -4.38
CA TYR A 159 -4.48 3.51 -5.51
C TYR A 159 -3.81 3.91 -6.84
N ILE A 160 -2.55 4.35 -6.82
CA ILE A 160 -1.77 4.67 -8.04
C ILE A 160 -0.75 3.60 -8.39
N ASP A 161 -0.60 2.58 -7.56
CA ASP A 161 0.36 1.51 -7.80
C ASP A 161 -0.28 0.40 -8.61
N ARG A 162 0.45 -0.10 -9.61
CA ARG A 162 0.07 -1.29 -10.36
C ARG A 162 0.17 -2.53 -9.46
N PRO A 163 -0.58 -3.62 -9.74
CA PRO A 163 -0.58 -4.83 -8.93
C PRO A 163 0.82 -5.31 -8.51
N LYS A 164 1.79 -5.31 -9.44
CA LYS A 164 3.18 -5.72 -9.14
C LYS A 164 3.88 -4.91 -8.04
N TYR A 165 3.39 -3.70 -7.74
CA TYR A 165 3.93 -2.83 -6.69
C TYR A 165 3.10 -2.86 -5.41
N ALA A 166 2.05 -3.68 -5.38
CA ALA A 166 1.17 -3.87 -4.24
C ALA A 166 1.12 -5.32 -3.73
N ALA A 167 1.87 -6.23 -4.35
CA ALA A 167 1.96 -7.63 -3.93
C ALA A 167 2.40 -7.76 -2.48
N SER A 168 2.00 -8.85 -1.82
CA SER A 168 2.27 -9.13 -0.40
C SER A 168 3.74 -8.97 -0.01
N HIS A 169 4.66 -9.28 -0.93
CA HIS A 169 6.11 -9.20 -0.70
C HIS A 169 6.72 -7.84 -1.05
N THR A 170 5.94 -6.94 -1.67
CA THR A 170 6.49 -5.64 -2.13
C THR A 170 6.76 -4.71 -0.97
N ARG A 171 7.93 -4.07 -1.00
CA ARG A 171 8.44 -3.19 0.04
C ARG A 171 8.78 -1.82 -0.56
N LYS A 172 8.49 -0.76 0.19
CA LYS A 172 8.93 0.60 -0.14
C LYS A 172 9.73 1.16 1.03
N ALA A 173 10.79 1.91 0.73
CA ALA A 173 11.68 2.53 1.71
C ALA A 173 11.48 4.04 1.70
N TYR A 174 11.25 4.63 2.88
CA TYR A 174 11.18 6.08 3.04
C TYR A 174 11.85 6.51 4.33
N TYR A 175 12.39 7.72 4.35
CA TYR A 175 12.89 8.31 5.60
C TYR A 175 11.73 8.51 6.60
N PRO A 176 11.97 8.33 7.90
CA PRO A 176 10.91 8.38 8.92
C PRO A 176 10.22 9.74 9.07
N TYR A 177 10.81 10.80 8.54
CA TYR A 177 10.25 12.15 8.54
C TYR A 177 9.47 12.49 7.26
N GLN A 178 9.55 11.67 6.22
CA GLN A 178 8.87 11.95 4.94
C GLN A 178 7.35 11.79 5.07
N ARG A 179 6.63 12.80 4.57
CA ARG A 179 5.16 12.79 4.45
C ARG A 179 4.78 12.46 3.02
N VAL A 180 4.69 11.17 2.74
CA VAL A 180 4.42 10.67 1.40
C VAL A 180 2.93 10.77 1.10
N PHE A 181 2.56 11.26 -0.10
CA PHE A 181 1.18 11.64 -0.41
C PHE A 181 0.18 10.48 -0.46
N ASN A 182 0.65 9.25 -0.63
CA ASN A 182 -0.14 8.03 -0.74
C ASN A 182 0.22 7.00 0.35
N VAL A 183 0.83 7.44 1.45
CA VAL A 183 1.19 6.58 2.58
C VAL A 183 0.41 7.02 3.82
N GLY A 184 -0.22 6.04 4.45
CA GLY A 184 -0.91 6.11 5.72
C GLY A 184 -0.38 5.06 6.70
N PHE A 185 -1.23 4.57 7.59
CA PHE A 185 -0.86 3.52 8.55
C PHE A 185 -2.06 2.78 9.09
N ARG A 186 -1.83 1.58 9.62
CA ARG A 186 -2.75 0.84 10.50
C ARG A 186 -2.07 0.53 11.83
N MET A 187 -2.89 0.33 12.84
CA MET A 187 -2.44 0.05 14.21
C MET A 187 -2.76 -1.40 14.63
N ILE A 188 -2.01 -1.87 15.58
CA ILE A 188 -2.25 -3.12 16.31
C ILE A 188 -2.25 -2.87 17.81
#